data_630a30099fc028968f6c836eb55725e8
#
_entry.id   630a30099fc028968f6c836eb55725e8
#
_cell.length_a   1.000
_cell.length_b   1.000
_cell.length_c   1.000
_cell.angle_alpha   90.00
_cell.angle_beta   90.00
_cell.angle_gamma   90.00
#
_symmetry.space_group_name_H-M   'P 1'
#
loop_
_entity.id
_entity.type
_entity.pdbx_description
1 polymer ?
#
loop_
_entity_poly.entity_id
_entity_poly.type
_entity_poly.pdbx_seq_one_letter_code
_entity_poly.pdbx_strand_id
1 'polypeptide(L)'
;MHLRFDGFLGFPGGFVEHNETIIDGVSREVQEEMAFNPSMLKLTSDDFVCRTTIPYQKSGTNFKKMNLFFFSKEISEDDFIQMEENSKKAEHFGSEILGIIRVPVYFWREKGGFPTFLTNAFACTAKPQLLLALYKNGILAKEEIMESYKLLHQK
;
A
#
# COMPACT_ATOMS: atom_id res chain seq x y z
N MET A 1 -5.13 0.85 -1.45
CA MET A 1 -4.65 -0.30 -0.64
C MET A 1 -5.46 -1.54 -0.97
N HIS A 2 -5.05 -2.71 -0.53
CA HIS A 2 -5.84 -3.93 -0.64
C HIS A 2 -6.12 -4.55 0.74
N LEU A 3 -7.22 -5.29 0.84
CA LEU A 3 -7.51 -6.18 1.95
C LEU A 3 -6.84 -7.53 1.66
N ARG A 4 -5.93 -7.93 2.51
CA ARG A 4 -5.22 -9.20 2.43
C ARG A 4 -6.07 -10.34 3.04
N PHE A 5 -5.79 -11.56 2.60
CA PHE A 5 -6.47 -12.75 3.11
C PHE A 5 -6.29 -12.95 4.63
N ASP A 6 -5.17 -12.46 5.20
CA ASP A 6 -4.91 -12.48 6.64
C ASP A 6 -5.67 -11.40 7.44
N GLY A 7 -6.52 -10.58 6.78
CA GLY A 7 -7.32 -9.53 7.39
C GLY A 7 -6.60 -8.19 7.57
N PHE A 8 -5.34 -8.08 7.16
CA PHE A 8 -4.59 -6.83 7.23
C PHE A 8 -4.76 -5.98 5.97
N LEU A 9 -4.67 -4.67 6.13
CA LEU A 9 -4.56 -3.73 5.00
C LEU A 9 -3.09 -3.61 4.56
N GLY A 10 -2.85 -3.78 3.25
CA GLY A 10 -1.52 -3.67 2.66
C GLY A 10 -1.49 -2.87 1.37
N PHE A 11 -0.31 -2.76 0.81
CA PHE A 11 -0.10 -2.32 -0.55
C PHE A 11 0.29 -3.53 -1.42
N PRO A 12 0.02 -3.50 -2.73
CA PRO A 12 0.50 -4.54 -3.62
C PRO A 12 2.02 -4.61 -3.56
N GLY A 13 2.54 -5.82 -3.54
CA GLY A 13 3.99 -6.03 -3.49
C GLY A 13 4.41 -7.32 -2.81
N GLY A 14 5.60 -7.78 -3.17
CA GLY A 14 6.22 -9.00 -2.68
C GLY A 14 7.73 -8.94 -2.76
N PHE A 15 8.36 -10.10 -2.91
CA PHE A 15 9.81 -10.20 -3.05
C PHE A 15 10.25 -9.89 -4.46
N VAL A 16 11.36 -9.16 -4.58
CA VAL A 16 12.06 -8.99 -5.86
C VAL A 16 12.68 -10.33 -6.23
N GLU A 17 12.38 -10.83 -7.42
CA GLU A 17 12.88 -12.09 -7.91
C GLU A 17 14.34 -12.00 -8.42
N HIS A 18 14.94 -13.16 -8.67
CA HIS A 18 16.30 -13.19 -9.22
C HIS A 18 16.29 -12.66 -10.67
N ASN A 19 17.18 -11.71 -10.95
CA ASN A 19 17.33 -11.05 -12.26
C ASN A 19 16.23 -10.05 -12.66
N GLU A 20 15.37 -9.62 -11.75
CA GLU A 20 14.48 -8.47 -12.01
C GLU A 20 14.97 -7.22 -11.27
N THR A 21 14.61 -6.04 -11.78
CA THR A 21 14.81 -4.79 -11.04
C THR A 21 13.70 -4.60 -9.99
N ILE A 22 13.92 -3.70 -9.02
CA ILE A 22 12.89 -3.36 -8.03
C ILE A 22 11.61 -2.84 -8.71
N ILE A 23 11.74 -2.04 -9.78
CA ILE A 23 10.61 -1.48 -10.53
C ILE A 23 9.85 -2.59 -11.27
N ASP A 24 10.57 -3.53 -11.89
CA ASP A 24 9.94 -4.67 -12.57
C ASP A 24 9.18 -5.54 -11.56
N GLY A 25 9.78 -5.81 -10.39
CA GLY A 25 9.15 -6.57 -9.31
C GLY A 25 7.86 -5.92 -8.83
N VAL A 26 7.86 -4.60 -8.55
CA VAL A 26 6.63 -3.89 -8.18
C VAL A 26 5.59 -3.96 -9.29
N SER A 27 5.99 -3.81 -10.55
CA SER A 27 5.09 -3.86 -11.70
C SER A 27 4.46 -5.24 -11.87
N ARG A 28 5.23 -6.32 -11.69
CA ARG A 28 4.76 -7.70 -11.70
C ARG A 28 3.73 -7.93 -10.57
N GLU A 29 4.05 -7.57 -9.35
CA GLU A 29 3.17 -7.72 -8.19
C GLU A 29 1.84 -6.95 -8.38
N VAL A 30 1.88 -5.73 -8.92
CA VAL A 30 0.64 -4.98 -9.24
C VAL A 30 -0.20 -5.71 -10.28
N GLN A 31 0.41 -6.38 -11.25
CA GLN A 31 -0.32 -7.20 -12.21
C GLN A 31 -0.93 -8.45 -11.55
N GLU A 32 -0.17 -9.18 -10.76
CA GLU A 32 -0.58 -10.43 -10.12
C GLU A 32 -1.68 -10.21 -9.07
N GLU A 33 -1.60 -9.09 -8.34
CA GLU A 33 -2.50 -8.78 -7.23
C GLU A 33 -3.69 -7.90 -7.61
N MET A 34 -3.58 -7.09 -8.69
CA MET A 34 -4.61 -6.12 -9.07
C MET A 34 -5.10 -6.26 -10.52
N ALA A 35 -4.54 -7.18 -11.30
CA ALA A 35 -4.82 -7.34 -12.73
C ALA A 35 -4.67 -6.03 -13.53
N PHE A 36 -3.76 -5.15 -13.10
CA PHE A 36 -3.47 -3.89 -13.77
C PHE A 36 -2.29 -4.03 -14.72
N ASN A 37 -2.43 -3.54 -15.95
CA ASN A 37 -1.41 -3.68 -16.97
C ASN A 37 -0.14 -2.87 -16.60
N PRO A 38 1.03 -3.51 -16.41
CA PRO A 38 2.26 -2.83 -16.05
C PRO A 38 2.69 -1.73 -17.04
N SER A 39 2.37 -1.89 -18.33
CA SER A 39 2.70 -0.87 -19.34
C SER A 39 1.94 0.46 -19.15
N MET A 40 0.80 0.41 -18.46
CA MET A 40 0.02 1.59 -18.10
C MET A 40 0.52 2.21 -16.79
N LEU A 41 1.08 1.42 -15.88
CA LEU A 41 1.61 1.91 -14.61
C LEU A 41 2.81 2.84 -14.81
N LYS A 42 3.69 2.54 -15.77
CA LYS A 42 4.89 3.35 -16.11
C LYS A 42 5.66 3.84 -14.88
N LEU A 43 5.90 2.94 -13.95
CA LEU A 43 6.62 3.25 -12.72
C LEU A 43 8.06 3.65 -13.03
N THR A 44 8.56 4.70 -12.37
CA THR A 44 9.91 5.22 -12.53
C THR A 44 10.59 5.44 -11.17
N SER A 45 11.86 5.79 -11.18
CA SER A 45 12.58 6.16 -9.95
C SER A 45 12.01 7.39 -9.25
N ASP A 46 11.31 8.27 -9.97
CA ASP A 46 10.73 9.49 -9.42
C ASP A 46 9.49 9.20 -8.55
N ASP A 47 8.87 8.04 -8.76
CA ASP A 47 7.75 7.55 -7.96
C ASP A 47 8.20 6.96 -6.61
N PHE A 48 9.51 6.91 -6.34
CA PHE A 48 10.06 6.36 -5.11
C PHE A 48 9.74 7.23 -3.89
N VAL A 49 9.14 6.62 -2.87
CA VAL A 49 8.77 7.30 -1.62
C VAL A 49 9.80 7.06 -0.52
N CYS A 50 10.09 5.81 -0.20
CA CYS A 50 11.03 5.49 0.87
C CYS A 50 11.55 4.05 0.80
N ARG A 51 12.68 3.84 1.51
CA ARG A 51 13.19 2.52 1.87
C ARG A 51 13.11 2.33 3.38
N THR A 52 12.59 1.19 3.80
CA THR A 52 12.57 0.79 5.21
C THR A 52 13.30 -0.54 5.36
N THR A 53 14.14 -0.67 6.37
CA THR A 53 14.83 -1.93 6.68
C THR A 53 14.18 -2.54 7.92
N ILE A 54 13.74 -3.78 7.81
CA ILE A 54 13.12 -4.52 8.91
C ILE A 54 13.88 -5.82 9.19
N PRO A 55 13.82 -6.35 10.43
CA PRO A 55 14.27 -7.71 10.69
C PRO A 55 13.33 -8.69 9.98
N TYR A 56 13.88 -9.70 9.34
CA TYR A 56 13.18 -10.76 8.67
C TYR A 56 13.75 -12.11 9.03
N GLN A 57 12.90 -13.06 9.35
CA GLN A 57 13.28 -14.44 9.63
C GLN A 57 12.39 -15.39 8.85
N LYS A 58 12.97 -16.13 7.92
CA LYS A 58 12.31 -17.28 7.34
C LYS A 58 12.40 -18.44 8.33
N SER A 59 11.33 -19.21 8.48
CA SER A 59 11.28 -20.36 9.40
C SER A 59 12.53 -21.23 9.31
N GLY A 60 13.15 -21.52 10.46
CA GLY A 60 14.38 -22.33 10.54
C GLY A 60 15.68 -21.63 10.16
N THR A 61 15.68 -20.32 9.93
CA THR A 61 16.89 -19.55 9.57
C THR A 61 17.21 -18.46 10.60
N ASN A 62 18.44 -17.93 10.53
CA ASN A 62 18.84 -16.76 11.33
C ASN A 62 18.12 -15.50 10.83
N PHE A 63 17.97 -14.52 11.74
CA PHE A 63 17.47 -13.20 11.40
C PHE A 63 18.32 -12.54 10.30
N LYS A 64 17.66 -12.04 9.28
CA LYS A 64 18.24 -11.25 8.19
C LYS A 64 17.62 -9.86 8.19
N LYS A 65 18.22 -8.93 7.48
CA LYS A 65 17.63 -7.62 7.19
C LYS A 65 16.93 -7.70 5.84
N MET A 66 15.68 -7.27 5.81
CA MET A 66 14.89 -7.10 4.57
C MET A 66 14.71 -5.61 4.29
N ASN A 67 15.01 -5.19 3.07
CA ASN A 67 14.75 -3.84 2.61
C ASN A 67 13.41 -3.81 1.90
N LEU A 68 12.52 -2.93 2.34
CA LEU A 68 11.25 -2.63 1.71
C LEU A 68 11.39 -1.32 0.95
N PHE A 69 11.05 -1.34 -0.33
CA PHE A 69 11.03 -0.16 -1.20
C PHE A 69 9.57 0.20 -1.47
N PHE A 70 9.19 1.44 -1.24
CA PHE A 70 7.83 1.90 -1.40
C PHE A 70 7.76 3.00 -2.46
N PHE A 71 6.80 2.85 -3.37
CA PHE A 71 6.55 3.75 -4.48
C PHE A 71 5.12 4.28 -4.40
N SER A 72 4.90 5.47 -4.95
CA SER A 72 3.58 6.08 -5.07
C SER A 72 3.46 6.68 -6.47
N LYS A 73 2.45 6.24 -7.21
CA LYS A 73 2.18 6.66 -8.58
C LYS A 73 0.80 7.26 -8.68
N GLU A 74 0.72 8.46 -9.25
CA GLU A 74 -0.54 9.03 -9.69
C GLU A 74 -0.98 8.35 -10.99
N ILE A 75 -2.23 7.92 -11.02
CA ILE A 75 -2.88 7.35 -12.20
C ILE A 75 -4.20 8.08 -12.45
N SER A 76 -4.76 7.97 -13.66
CA SER A 76 -6.05 8.54 -13.97
C SER A 76 -7.19 7.87 -13.19
N GLU A 77 -8.30 8.56 -13.02
CA GLU A 77 -9.49 7.99 -12.38
C GLU A 77 -10.03 6.79 -13.17
N ASP A 78 -10.00 6.87 -14.51
CA ASP A 78 -10.44 5.78 -15.38
C ASP A 78 -9.56 4.53 -15.21
N ASP A 79 -8.23 4.70 -15.13
CA ASP A 79 -7.30 3.59 -14.86
C ASP A 79 -7.55 2.98 -13.48
N PHE A 80 -7.85 3.82 -12.49
CA PHE A 80 -8.15 3.35 -11.14
C PHE A 80 -9.45 2.55 -11.09
N ILE A 81 -10.52 3.03 -11.75
CA ILE A 81 -11.80 2.32 -11.86
C ILE A 81 -11.58 0.98 -12.59
N GLN A 82 -10.83 0.98 -13.69
CA GLN A 82 -10.50 -0.25 -14.40
C GLN A 82 -9.73 -1.25 -13.53
N MET A 83 -8.80 -0.77 -12.70
CA MET A 83 -8.08 -1.60 -11.73
C MET A 83 -9.05 -2.22 -10.71
N GLU A 84 -9.98 -1.45 -10.16
CA GLU A 84 -10.98 -1.96 -9.22
C GLU A 84 -11.87 -3.04 -9.85
N GLU A 85 -12.37 -2.81 -11.07
CA GLU A 85 -13.23 -3.76 -11.79
C GLU A 85 -12.49 -5.06 -12.13
N ASN A 86 -11.20 -4.96 -12.49
CA ASN A 86 -10.40 -6.11 -12.88
C ASN A 86 -9.77 -6.85 -11.69
N SER A 87 -9.72 -6.26 -10.50
CA SER A 87 -9.06 -6.83 -9.33
C SER A 87 -9.50 -8.27 -8.99
N LYS A 88 -10.78 -8.60 -9.26
CA LYS A 88 -11.33 -9.96 -9.07
C LYS A 88 -10.79 -10.99 -10.07
N LYS A 89 -10.11 -10.55 -11.13
CA LYS A 89 -9.48 -11.40 -12.15
C LYS A 89 -7.98 -11.55 -11.90
N ALA A 90 -7.46 -10.90 -10.87
CA ALA A 90 -6.06 -10.97 -10.48
C ALA A 90 -5.70 -12.41 -10.08
N GLU A 91 -4.48 -12.83 -10.40
CA GLU A 91 -3.99 -14.20 -10.15
C GLU A 91 -4.08 -14.58 -8.67
N HIS A 92 -3.71 -13.63 -7.80
CA HIS A 92 -3.70 -13.84 -6.35
C HIS A 92 -5.04 -13.51 -5.66
N PHE A 93 -6.11 -13.19 -6.43
CA PHE A 93 -7.42 -12.93 -5.83
C PHE A 93 -7.99 -14.20 -5.18
N GLY A 94 -8.43 -14.06 -3.93
CA GLY A 94 -8.98 -15.17 -3.12
C GLY A 94 -7.92 -16.03 -2.43
N SER A 95 -6.64 -15.92 -2.78
CA SER A 95 -5.53 -16.61 -2.10
C SER A 95 -4.70 -15.68 -1.21
N GLU A 96 -4.35 -14.51 -1.71
CA GLU A 96 -3.56 -13.51 -0.97
C GLU A 96 -4.34 -12.21 -0.74
N ILE A 97 -5.24 -11.86 -1.66
CA ILE A 97 -5.98 -10.62 -1.68
C ILE A 97 -7.47 -10.86 -1.81
N LEU A 98 -8.27 -10.08 -1.09
CA LEU A 98 -9.73 -10.12 -1.12
C LEU A 98 -10.35 -8.94 -1.90
N GLY A 99 -9.56 -7.92 -2.22
CA GLY A 99 -10.02 -6.76 -3.00
C GLY A 99 -9.31 -5.47 -2.68
N ILE A 100 -9.63 -4.43 -3.47
CA ILE A 100 -9.09 -3.07 -3.31
C ILE A 100 -9.93 -2.29 -2.31
N ILE A 101 -9.27 -1.48 -1.50
CA ILE A 101 -9.90 -0.56 -0.56
C ILE A 101 -9.44 0.86 -0.86
N ARG A 102 -10.38 1.77 -1.09
CA ARG A 102 -10.12 3.20 -1.17
C ARG A 102 -9.86 3.75 0.22
N VAL A 103 -8.78 4.51 0.37
CA VAL A 103 -8.46 5.19 1.63
C VAL A 103 -9.31 6.46 1.73
N PRO A 104 -10.16 6.61 2.76
CA PRO A 104 -10.96 7.81 2.94
C PRO A 104 -10.08 8.95 3.47
N VAL A 105 -9.57 9.82 2.62
CA VAL A 105 -8.69 10.95 2.98
C VAL A 105 -9.47 12.19 3.42
N TYR A 106 -10.64 12.01 4.01
CA TYR A 106 -11.50 13.08 4.53
C TYR A 106 -11.83 12.85 6.00
N PHE A 107 -12.22 13.92 6.68
CA PHE A 107 -12.71 13.88 8.05
C PHE A 107 -14.24 13.93 8.04
N TRP A 108 -14.86 12.99 8.73
CA TRP A 108 -16.32 12.91 8.82
C TRP A 108 -16.74 12.94 10.28
N ARG A 109 -17.50 13.99 10.67
CA ARG A 109 -17.93 14.22 12.06
C ARG A 109 -16.72 14.19 13.01
N GLU A 110 -16.90 13.73 14.27
CA GLU A 110 -15.85 13.77 15.29
C GLU A 110 -14.69 12.81 15.04
N LYS A 111 -14.94 11.63 14.47
CA LYS A 111 -13.91 10.58 14.29
C LYS A 111 -14.00 9.81 12.97
N GLY A 112 -15.01 10.03 12.14
CA GLY A 112 -15.21 9.29 10.89
C GLY A 112 -14.17 9.62 9.82
N GLY A 113 -14.16 8.83 8.74
CA GLY A 113 -13.25 9.00 7.63
C GLY A 113 -11.82 8.52 7.95
N PHE A 114 -10.83 9.34 7.65
CA PHE A 114 -9.41 8.96 7.78
C PHE A 114 -9.00 8.55 9.20
N PRO A 115 -9.38 9.25 10.29
CA PRO A 115 -9.04 8.80 11.64
C PRO A 115 -9.56 7.39 11.94
N THR A 116 -10.82 7.09 11.62
CA THR A 116 -11.38 5.74 11.82
C THR A 116 -10.66 4.72 10.93
N PHE A 117 -10.34 5.07 9.67
CA PHE A 117 -9.59 4.18 8.79
C PHE A 117 -8.25 3.76 9.40
N LEU A 118 -7.54 4.66 10.08
CA LEU A 118 -6.28 4.37 10.74
C LEU A 118 -6.37 3.40 11.93
N THR A 119 -7.58 3.05 12.38
CA THR A 119 -7.78 2.03 13.43
C THR A 119 -7.70 0.59 12.91
N ASN A 120 -7.77 0.39 11.59
CA ASN A 120 -7.64 -0.94 11.00
C ASN A 120 -6.27 -1.56 11.29
N ALA A 121 -6.20 -2.87 11.14
CA ALA A 121 -4.94 -3.61 11.18
C ALA A 121 -4.19 -3.43 9.85
N PHE A 122 -2.93 -3.03 9.91
CA PHE A 122 -2.07 -2.83 8.75
C PHE A 122 -0.94 -3.83 8.73
N ALA A 123 -0.64 -4.36 7.55
CA ALA A 123 0.48 -5.27 7.36
C ALA A 123 1.82 -4.53 7.52
N CYS A 124 2.70 -5.07 8.35
CA CYS A 124 4.08 -4.62 8.51
C CYS A 124 4.21 -3.08 8.61
N THR A 125 4.81 -2.44 7.60
CA THR A 125 5.06 -0.99 7.53
C THR A 125 4.02 -0.23 6.70
N ALA A 126 2.92 -0.85 6.30
CA ALA A 126 1.95 -0.24 5.38
C ALA A 126 1.32 1.05 5.94
N LYS A 127 1.05 1.11 7.24
CA LYS A 127 0.49 2.33 7.86
C LYS A 127 1.45 3.53 7.81
N PRO A 128 2.69 3.45 8.30
CA PRO A 128 3.63 4.56 8.15
C PRO A 128 3.97 4.89 6.69
N GLN A 129 3.99 3.92 5.79
CA GLN A 129 4.16 4.15 4.35
C GLN A 129 2.99 4.96 3.76
N LEU A 130 1.74 4.62 4.10
CA LEU A 130 0.56 5.38 3.73
C LEU A 130 0.68 6.85 4.14
N LEU A 131 0.96 7.09 5.42
CA LEU A 131 1.05 8.45 5.96
C LEU A 131 2.14 9.27 5.29
N LEU A 132 3.29 8.64 5.05
CA LEU A 132 4.40 9.29 4.36
C LEU A 132 4.06 9.63 2.91
N ALA A 133 3.37 8.73 2.18
CA ALA A 133 2.95 8.99 0.81
C ALA A 133 1.91 10.12 0.74
N LEU A 134 0.90 10.10 1.61
CA LEU A 134 -0.11 11.16 1.67
C LEU A 134 0.51 12.53 1.94
N TYR A 135 1.49 12.61 2.83
CA TYR A 135 2.23 13.82 3.11
C TYR A 135 3.12 14.27 1.94
N LYS A 136 3.95 13.36 1.39
CA LYS A 136 4.88 13.69 0.30
C LYS A 136 4.18 14.12 -0.98
N ASN A 137 3.01 13.56 -1.27
CA ASN A 137 2.21 13.92 -2.44
C ASN A 137 1.28 15.12 -2.18
N GLY A 138 1.35 15.77 -1.02
CA GLY A 138 0.54 16.94 -0.69
C GLY A 138 -0.96 16.65 -0.56
N ILE A 139 -1.34 15.39 -0.35
CA ILE A 139 -2.75 14.97 -0.20
C ILE A 139 -3.28 15.35 1.19
N LEU A 140 -2.46 15.16 2.22
CA LEU A 140 -2.74 15.59 3.58
C LEU A 140 -1.56 16.40 4.14
N ALA A 141 -1.87 17.49 4.85
CA ALA A 141 -0.88 18.25 5.59
C ALA A 141 -0.40 17.48 6.83
N LYS A 142 0.78 17.83 7.33
CA LYS A 142 1.33 17.22 8.55
C LYS A 142 0.39 17.38 9.75
N GLU A 143 -0.26 18.53 9.85
CA GLU A 143 -1.20 18.89 10.91
C GLU A 143 -2.42 17.96 10.89
N GLU A 144 -2.98 17.68 9.71
CA GLU A 144 -4.12 16.76 9.52
C GLU A 144 -3.76 15.32 9.92
N ILE A 145 -2.57 14.87 9.56
CA ILE A 145 -2.06 13.56 9.97
C ILE A 145 -1.92 13.49 11.49
N MET A 146 -1.35 14.51 12.12
CA MET A 146 -1.19 14.56 13.58
C MET A 146 -2.52 14.63 14.31
N GLU A 147 -3.50 15.38 13.77
CA GLU A 147 -4.85 15.44 14.31
C GLU A 147 -5.56 14.07 14.25
N SER A 148 -5.40 13.35 13.13
CA SER A 148 -5.93 11.98 13.01
C SER A 148 -5.42 11.07 14.13
N TYR A 149 -4.14 11.15 14.49
CA TYR A 149 -3.59 10.40 15.62
C TYR A 149 -4.14 10.82 16.97
N LYS A 150 -4.31 12.13 17.20
CA LYS A 150 -4.89 12.64 18.46
C LYS A 150 -6.32 12.13 18.65
N LEU A 151 -7.13 12.16 17.60
CA LEU A 151 -8.51 11.69 17.64
C LEU A 151 -8.62 10.19 17.95
N LEU A 152 -7.64 9.38 17.55
CA LEU A 152 -7.57 7.94 17.86
C LEU A 152 -7.34 7.67 19.35
N HIS A 153 -6.64 8.57 20.05
CA HIS A 153 -6.22 8.38 21.44
C HIS A 153 -7.06 9.17 22.45
N GLN A 154 -8.02 9.96 21.98
CA GLN A 154 -9.04 10.57 22.83
C GLN A 154 -10.11 9.51 23.17
N LYS A 155 -9.96 8.89 24.35
CA LYS A 155 -10.97 8.02 24.99
C LYS A 155 -12.01 8.86 25.70
#